data_2d6d932624b2c3263b82fd5fda2dcd59
#
_entry.id   2d6d932624b2c3263b82fd5fda2dcd59
#
_cell.length_a   1.000
_cell.length_b   1.000
_cell.length_c   1.000
_cell.angle_alpha   90.00
_cell.angle_beta   90.00
_cell.angle_gamma   90.00
#
_symmetry.space_group_name_H-M   'P 1'
#
loop_
_entity.id
_entity.type
_entity.pdbx_description
1 polymer ?
#
loop_
_entity_poly.entity_id
_entity_poly.type
_entity_poly.pdbx_seq_one_letter_code
_entity_poly.pdbx_strand_id
1 'polypeptide(L)'
;MKRILLSLFVAIIGLGAVAEDDVTGNARSMRTQIVNYIRNEGYNPSVDDDGDIMFRYEGDNYYIQCQNYGEEVYVRTFSDMSTDESPINRVRRAADFGQNEYKFVRVLVLDGFIRTECVVSINTLSEYKRRFRSYLTIIQEVEKLTHGRLSLGP
;
A
#
# COMPACT_ATOMS: atom_id res chain seq x y z
N MET A 1 -2.38 -45.26 -53.28
CA MET A 1 -1.23 -44.57 -52.65
C MET A 1 -1.71 -43.22 -52.12
N LYS A 2 -2.04 -43.13 -50.84
CA LYS A 2 -2.51 -41.90 -50.19
C LYS A 2 -1.31 -41.21 -49.55
N ARG A 3 -0.97 -40.01 -50.01
CA ARG A 3 0.06 -39.16 -49.40
C ARG A 3 -0.56 -38.37 -48.27
N ILE A 4 -0.13 -38.63 -47.04
CA ILE A 4 -0.48 -37.90 -45.86
C ILE A 4 0.47 -36.70 -45.81
N LEU A 5 -0.09 -35.50 -45.99
CA LEU A 5 0.64 -34.24 -45.71
C LEU A 5 0.58 -33.98 -44.20
N LEU A 6 1.73 -34.10 -43.56
CA LEU A 6 1.89 -33.73 -42.14
C LEU A 6 2.17 -32.23 -42.07
N SER A 7 1.15 -31.46 -41.69
CA SER A 7 1.30 -30.02 -41.45
C SER A 7 2.00 -29.79 -40.14
N LEU A 8 3.24 -29.32 -40.22
CA LEU A 8 4.02 -28.88 -39.07
C LEU A 8 3.51 -27.51 -38.62
N PHE A 9 2.70 -27.46 -37.55
CA PHE A 9 2.33 -26.22 -36.87
C PHE A 9 3.52 -25.80 -36.02
N VAL A 10 4.30 -24.84 -36.50
CA VAL A 10 5.29 -24.13 -35.67
C VAL A 10 4.53 -23.08 -34.89
N ALA A 11 4.28 -23.34 -33.62
CA ALA A 11 3.82 -22.33 -32.70
C ALA A 11 4.99 -21.37 -32.40
N ILE A 12 4.97 -20.21 -33.06
CA ILE A 12 5.82 -19.08 -32.66
C ILE A 12 5.19 -18.51 -31.38
N ILE A 13 5.63 -19.02 -30.23
CA ILE A 13 5.36 -18.37 -28.95
C ILE A 13 6.21 -17.12 -28.93
N GLY A 14 5.54 -15.97 -28.97
CA GLY A 14 6.17 -14.67 -29.04
C GLY A 14 7.11 -14.41 -27.87
N LEU A 15 8.37 -14.28 -28.19
CA LEU A 15 9.37 -13.59 -27.39
C LEU A 15 9.18 -12.08 -27.57
N GLY A 16 8.26 -11.51 -26.84
CA GLY A 16 7.92 -10.08 -26.96
C GLY A 16 7.30 -9.45 -25.73
N ALA A 17 7.64 -9.95 -24.53
CA ALA A 17 7.08 -9.37 -23.30
C ALA A 17 8.08 -9.38 -22.11
N VAL A 18 9.39 -9.35 -22.36
CA VAL A 18 10.37 -9.52 -21.29
C VAL A 18 10.96 -8.20 -20.77
N ALA A 19 10.82 -7.10 -21.49
CA ALA A 19 11.41 -5.81 -21.09
C ALA A 19 10.47 -4.92 -20.25
N GLU A 20 9.15 -5.10 -20.36
CA GLU A 20 8.16 -4.32 -19.59
C GLU A 20 7.82 -5.01 -18.25
N ASP A 21 8.06 -6.33 -18.14
CA ASP A 21 7.78 -7.13 -16.96
C ASP A 21 8.83 -6.98 -15.84
N ASP A 22 10.03 -6.51 -16.11
CA ASP A 22 11.10 -6.47 -15.10
C ASP A 22 10.94 -5.29 -14.13
N VAL A 23 10.47 -4.15 -14.58
CA VAL A 23 10.23 -2.97 -13.71
C VAL A 23 8.92 -3.12 -12.93
N THR A 24 7.86 -3.62 -13.57
CA THR A 24 6.60 -3.97 -12.91
C THR A 24 6.73 -5.26 -12.09
N GLY A 25 7.67 -6.14 -12.41
CA GLY A 25 7.95 -7.41 -11.75
C GLY A 25 8.36 -7.24 -10.29
N ASN A 26 9.19 -6.27 -9.96
CA ASN A 26 9.68 -6.07 -8.61
C ASN A 26 8.58 -5.64 -7.64
N ALA A 27 7.75 -4.65 -7.97
CA ALA A 27 6.65 -4.22 -7.13
C ALA A 27 5.56 -5.30 -7.03
N ARG A 28 5.25 -5.99 -8.12
CA ARG A 28 4.30 -7.12 -8.12
C ARG A 28 4.81 -8.29 -7.28
N SER A 29 6.08 -8.64 -7.41
CA SER A 29 6.72 -9.67 -6.60
C SER A 29 6.72 -9.30 -5.12
N MET A 30 7.10 -8.06 -4.79
CA MET A 30 7.07 -7.55 -3.42
C MET A 30 5.66 -7.58 -2.84
N ARG A 31 4.66 -7.13 -3.59
CA ARG A 31 3.24 -7.21 -3.20
C ARG A 31 2.84 -8.63 -2.84
N THR A 32 3.15 -9.60 -3.70
CA THR A 32 2.84 -11.02 -3.44
C THR A 32 3.50 -11.53 -2.16
N GLN A 33 4.75 -11.16 -1.94
CA GLN A 33 5.49 -11.53 -0.73
C GLN A 33 4.87 -10.89 0.53
N ILE A 34 4.45 -9.62 0.45
CA ILE A 34 3.78 -8.92 1.56
C ILE A 34 2.42 -9.54 1.86
N VAL A 35 1.60 -9.85 0.85
CA VAL A 35 0.31 -10.57 1.03
C VAL A 35 0.52 -11.87 1.81
N ASN A 36 1.48 -12.68 1.39
CA ASN A 36 1.77 -13.94 2.06
C ASN A 36 2.28 -13.74 3.49
N TYR A 37 3.10 -12.72 3.71
CA TYR A 37 3.57 -12.37 5.05
C TYR A 37 2.41 -11.95 5.97
N ILE A 38 1.54 -11.04 5.54
CA ILE A 38 0.38 -10.56 6.31
C ILE A 38 -0.56 -11.74 6.65
N ARG A 39 -0.77 -12.65 5.68
CA ARG A 39 -1.56 -13.87 5.91
C ARG A 39 -0.93 -14.78 6.97
N ASN A 40 0.39 -14.93 6.94
CA ASN A 40 1.13 -15.72 7.93
C ASN A 40 1.13 -15.08 9.34
N GLU A 41 1.00 -13.75 9.43
CA GLU A 41 0.80 -13.04 10.70
C GLU A 41 -0.63 -13.20 11.27
N GLY A 42 -1.52 -13.89 10.55
CA GLY A 42 -2.88 -14.19 11.00
C GLY A 42 -3.94 -13.20 10.52
N TYR A 43 -3.59 -12.26 9.63
CA TYR A 43 -4.56 -11.35 9.00
C TYR A 43 -5.16 -11.96 7.74
N ASN A 44 -6.28 -11.39 7.27
CA ASN A 44 -6.94 -11.83 6.03
C ASN A 44 -6.81 -10.74 4.94
N PRO A 45 -5.66 -10.64 4.24
CA PRO A 45 -5.47 -9.65 3.21
C PRO A 45 -6.23 -10.00 1.93
N SER A 46 -6.77 -8.98 1.27
CA SER A 46 -7.25 -8.99 -0.11
C SER A 46 -6.44 -8.02 -0.96
N VAL A 47 -6.52 -8.15 -2.27
CA VAL A 47 -5.92 -7.19 -3.22
C VAL A 47 -7.06 -6.63 -4.04
N ASP A 48 -7.14 -5.30 -4.11
CA ASP A 48 -8.16 -4.61 -4.89
C ASP A 48 -7.80 -4.48 -6.39
N ASP A 49 -8.68 -3.84 -7.16
CA ASP A 49 -8.50 -3.68 -8.60
C ASP A 49 -7.31 -2.78 -8.98
N ASP A 50 -6.92 -1.86 -8.09
CA ASP A 50 -5.74 -1.00 -8.24
C ASP A 50 -4.45 -1.73 -7.86
N GLY A 51 -4.57 -2.90 -7.26
CA GLY A 51 -3.48 -3.73 -6.81
C GLY A 51 -2.98 -3.38 -5.41
N ASP A 52 -3.72 -2.61 -4.63
CA ASP A 52 -3.39 -2.32 -3.25
C ASP A 52 -3.83 -3.48 -2.34
N ILE A 53 -3.00 -3.79 -1.35
CA ILE A 53 -3.31 -4.83 -0.37
C ILE A 53 -4.16 -4.20 0.72
N MET A 54 -5.36 -4.74 0.95
CA MET A 54 -6.25 -4.33 2.03
C MET A 54 -6.27 -5.40 3.12
N PHE A 55 -6.25 -4.99 4.40
CA PHE A 55 -6.46 -5.86 5.55
C PHE A 55 -6.97 -5.08 6.75
N ARG A 56 -7.50 -5.78 7.75
CA ARG A 56 -7.95 -5.17 9.01
C ARG A 56 -6.94 -5.44 10.11
N TYR A 57 -6.64 -4.39 10.88
CA TYR A 57 -5.82 -4.46 12.08
C TYR A 57 -6.50 -3.66 13.21
N GLU A 58 -6.76 -4.30 14.34
CA GLU A 58 -7.43 -3.73 15.53
C GLU A 58 -8.75 -2.99 15.25
N GLY A 59 -9.46 -3.38 14.19
CA GLY A 59 -10.75 -2.80 13.82
C GLY A 59 -10.70 -1.83 12.65
N ASP A 60 -9.53 -1.26 12.36
CA ASP A 60 -9.33 -0.29 11.29
C ASP A 60 -8.87 -0.95 9.99
N ASN A 61 -9.14 -0.30 8.85
CA ASN A 61 -8.71 -0.74 7.55
C ASN A 61 -7.35 -0.15 7.21
N TYR A 62 -6.44 -1.01 6.79
CA TYR A 62 -5.11 -0.64 6.32
C TYR A 62 -4.91 -1.05 4.89
N TYR A 63 -4.13 -0.25 4.19
CA TYR A 63 -3.78 -0.45 2.79
C TYR A 63 -2.27 -0.46 2.63
N ILE A 64 -1.78 -1.29 1.70
CA ILE A 64 -0.37 -1.31 1.34
C ILE A 64 -0.25 -1.27 -0.17
N GLN A 65 0.42 -0.25 -0.66
CA GLN A 65 0.71 -0.03 -2.07
C GLN A 65 2.19 -0.29 -2.34
N CYS A 66 2.48 -1.06 -3.39
CA CYS A 66 3.83 -1.31 -3.86
C CYS A 66 4.02 -0.67 -5.24
N GLN A 67 5.00 0.21 -5.37
CA GLN A 67 5.29 0.91 -6.62
C GLN A 67 6.77 0.86 -6.94
N ASN A 68 7.11 0.79 -8.23
CA ASN A 68 8.48 0.96 -8.70
C ASN A 68 8.79 2.44 -8.92
N TYR A 69 9.98 2.84 -8.49
CA TYR A 69 10.57 4.15 -8.79
C TYR A 69 11.99 3.92 -9.26
N GLY A 70 12.20 3.85 -10.57
CA GLY A 70 13.45 3.38 -11.14
C GLY A 70 13.73 1.93 -10.72
N GLU A 71 14.88 1.68 -10.11
CA GLU A 71 15.28 0.35 -9.61
C GLU A 71 14.77 0.03 -8.20
N GLU A 72 14.17 1.01 -7.51
CA GLU A 72 13.72 0.85 -6.12
C GLU A 72 12.24 0.50 -6.04
N VAL A 73 11.87 -0.32 -5.07
CA VAL A 73 10.47 -0.58 -4.71
C VAL A 73 10.09 0.26 -3.51
N TYR A 74 9.12 1.14 -3.70
CA TYR A 74 8.51 1.92 -2.63
C TYR A 74 7.28 1.21 -2.11
N VAL A 75 7.21 1.07 -0.81
CA VAL A 75 6.04 0.53 -0.12
C VAL A 75 5.44 1.61 0.73
N ARG A 76 4.17 1.91 0.46
CA ARG A 76 3.34 2.82 1.23
C ARG A 76 2.38 1.99 2.06
N THR A 77 2.40 2.16 3.39
CA THR A 77 1.38 1.62 4.30
C THR A 77 0.54 2.80 4.80
N PHE A 78 -0.78 2.73 4.68
CA PHE A 78 -1.65 3.84 5.04
C PHE A 78 -3.00 3.37 5.60
N SER A 79 -3.68 4.31 6.27
CA SER A 79 -5.07 4.22 6.69
C SER A 79 -5.77 5.54 6.41
N ASP A 80 -7.08 5.50 6.19
CA ASP A 80 -7.92 6.64 5.87
C ASP A 80 -8.99 6.84 6.96
N MET A 81 -9.05 8.05 7.52
CA MET A 81 -10.02 8.46 8.53
C MET A 81 -11.01 9.46 7.93
N SER A 82 -12.31 9.15 8.02
CA SER A 82 -13.38 10.06 7.54
C SER A 82 -13.39 11.39 8.29
N THR A 83 -13.72 12.48 7.55
CA THR A 83 -13.85 13.83 8.09
C THR A 83 -15.19 14.47 7.74
N ASP A 84 -16.18 13.67 7.35
CA ASP A 84 -17.40 14.04 6.61
C ASP A 84 -18.09 15.32 7.05
N GLU A 85 -18.20 15.62 8.32
CA GLU A 85 -18.90 16.80 8.81
C GLU A 85 -17.98 17.87 9.39
N SER A 86 -16.67 17.69 9.30
CA SER A 86 -15.72 18.60 9.92
C SER A 86 -15.35 19.77 9.01
N PRO A 87 -15.39 21.03 9.51
CA PRO A 87 -14.93 22.17 8.72
C PRO A 87 -13.48 22.01 8.28
N ILE A 88 -13.20 22.27 7.00
CA ILE A 88 -11.89 22.03 6.38
C ILE A 88 -10.71 22.66 7.15
N ASN A 89 -10.89 23.84 7.74
CA ASN A 89 -9.85 24.48 8.53
C ASN A 89 -9.54 23.72 9.83
N ARG A 90 -10.54 23.05 10.42
CA ARG A 90 -10.33 22.15 11.56
C ARG A 90 -9.58 20.91 11.14
N VAL A 91 -9.98 20.31 10.03
CA VAL A 91 -9.32 19.13 9.46
C VAL A 91 -7.84 19.41 9.21
N ARG A 92 -7.52 20.53 8.57
CA ARG A 92 -6.12 20.93 8.31
C ARG A 92 -5.32 21.10 9.58
N ARG A 93 -5.84 21.82 10.58
CA ARG A 93 -5.14 21.98 11.88
C ARG A 93 -4.92 20.66 12.60
N ALA A 94 -5.86 19.73 12.55
CA ALA A 94 -5.73 18.41 13.14
C ALA A 94 -4.65 17.58 12.41
N ALA A 95 -4.63 17.62 11.08
CA ALA A 95 -3.62 16.96 10.25
C ALA A 95 -2.22 17.52 10.51
N ASP A 96 -2.08 18.85 10.54
CA ASP A 96 -0.81 19.52 10.87
C ASP A 96 -0.29 19.11 12.26
N PHE A 97 -1.19 18.99 13.24
CA PHE A 97 -0.82 18.53 14.56
C PHE A 97 -0.28 17.09 14.52
N GLY A 98 -1.01 16.16 13.91
CA GLY A 98 -0.57 14.77 13.78
C GLY A 98 0.76 14.65 13.03
N GLN A 99 0.94 15.44 11.95
CA GLN A 99 2.17 15.46 11.16
C GLN A 99 3.38 15.93 11.95
N ASN A 100 3.23 16.87 12.88
CA ASN A 100 4.34 17.45 13.62
C ASN A 100 4.87 16.54 14.74
N GLU A 101 4.05 15.61 15.24
CA GLU A 101 4.44 14.69 16.31
C GLU A 101 5.36 13.56 15.84
N TYR A 102 5.30 13.18 14.56
CA TYR A 102 6.04 12.04 14.02
C TYR A 102 6.78 12.37 12.71
N LYS A 103 8.09 12.10 12.69
CA LYS A 103 8.96 12.47 11.54
C LYS A 103 8.82 11.58 10.31
N PHE A 104 8.34 10.34 10.47
CA PHE A 104 8.32 9.33 9.41
C PHE A 104 6.91 9.04 8.86
N VAL A 105 5.97 9.90 9.21
CA VAL A 105 4.57 9.81 8.80
C VAL A 105 4.23 11.03 7.95
N ARG A 106 3.41 10.82 6.94
CA ARG A 106 2.76 11.90 6.21
C ARG A 106 1.27 11.87 6.53
N VAL A 107 0.72 13.05 6.79
CA VAL A 107 -0.71 13.24 7.00
C VAL A 107 -1.24 14.11 5.87
N LEU A 108 -2.11 13.55 5.05
CA LEU A 108 -2.67 14.19 3.87
C LEU A 108 -4.14 14.49 4.11
N VAL A 109 -4.55 15.74 3.85
CA VAL A 109 -5.95 16.13 3.82
C VAL A 109 -6.48 15.94 2.41
N LEU A 110 -7.40 15.03 2.24
CA LEU A 110 -8.04 14.69 0.98
C LEU A 110 -9.54 15.04 1.06
N ASP A 111 -10.26 14.89 -0.05
CA ASP A 111 -11.68 15.18 -0.08
C ASP A 111 -12.46 14.16 0.76
N GLY A 112 -13.05 14.63 1.86
CA GLY A 112 -13.84 13.81 2.78
C GLY A 112 -13.06 12.94 3.77
N PHE A 113 -11.71 12.92 3.72
CA PHE A 113 -10.92 12.11 4.66
C PHE A 113 -9.49 12.63 4.90
N ILE A 114 -8.87 12.13 5.96
CA ILE A 114 -7.45 12.31 6.25
C ILE A 114 -6.77 10.97 6.03
N ARG A 115 -5.72 10.95 5.21
CA ARG A 115 -4.83 9.79 5.05
C ARG A 115 -3.59 9.94 5.89
N THR A 116 -3.32 8.96 6.72
CA THR A 116 -2.06 8.82 7.46
C THR A 116 -1.23 7.71 6.81
N GLU A 117 -0.01 8.03 6.39
CA GLU A 117 0.82 7.09 5.64
C GLU A 117 2.28 7.06 6.08
N CYS A 118 2.87 5.87 6.02
CA CYS A 118 4.31 5.62 6.08
C CYS A 118 4.80 5.18 4.70
N VAL A 119 5.81 5.84 4.15
CA VAL A 119 6.39 5.50 2.84
C VAL A 119 7.86 5.14 3.02
N VAL A 120 8.26 4.01 2.48
CA VAL A 120 9.66 3.53 2.57
C VAL A 120 10.11 2.94 1.25
N SER A 121 11.40 3.14 0.92
CA SER A 121 12.08 2.33 -0.09
C SER A 121 12.60 1.06 0.57
N ILE A 122 12.35 -0.09 -0.05
CA ILE A 122 12.83 -1.39 0.43
C ILE A 122 13.37 -2.22 -0.73
N ASN A 123 14.44 -2.96 -0.44
CA ASN A 123 15.01 -3.92 -1.38
C ASN A 123 14.59 -5.36 -1.08
N THR A 124 14.21 -5.64 0.16
CA THR A 124 13.86 -6.99 0.60
C THR A 124 12.63 -7.01 1.49
N LEU A 125 11.87 -8.11 1.44
CA LEU A 125 10.77 -8.36 2.36
C LEU A 125 11.22 -8.32 3.83
N SER A 126 12.45 -8.74 4.13
CA SER A 126 12.99 -8.74 5.50
C SER A 126 13.06 -7.34 6.10
N GLU A 127 13.39 -6.32 5.29
CA GLU A 127 13.39 -4.91 5.72
C GLU A 127 11.99 -4.44 6.08
N TYR A 128 10.99 -4.80 5.27
CA TYR A 128 9.59 -4.48 5.54
C TYR A 128 9.08 -5.15 6.81
N LYS A 129 9.31 -6.45 6.97
CA LYS A 129 8.88 -7.23 8.15
C LYS A 129 9.34 -6.63 9.47
N ARG A 130 10.60 -6.17 9.53
CA ARG A 130 11.16 -5.56 10.76
C ARG A 130 10.43 -4.29 11.20
N ARG A 131 9.77 -3.59 10.26
CA ARG A 131 9.13 -2.30 10.51
C ARG A 131 7.60 -2.36 10.47
N PHE A 132 7.04 -3.44 9.95
CA PHE A 132 5.61 -3.56 9.68
C PHE A 132 4.74 -3.17 10.88
N ARG A 133 4.98 -3.78 12.05
CA ARG A 133 4.22 -3.46 13.27
C ARG A 133 4.40 -2.01 13.71
N SER A 134 5.62 -1.47 13.60
CA SER A 134 5.88 -0.08 13.92
C SER A 134 5.10 0.88 13.02
N TYR A 135 4.96 0.57 11.74
CA TYR A 135 4.14 1.40 10.85
C TYR A 135 2.68 1.41 11.28
N LEU A 136 2.10 0.25 11.60
CA LEU A 136 0.71 0.19 12.07
C LEU A 136 0.52 0.97 13.37
N THR A 137 1.40 0.78 14.35
CA THR A 137 1.35 1.49 15.63
C THR A 137 1.45 3.01 15.43
N ILE A 138 2.41 3.48 14.62
CA ILE A 138 2.60 4.91 14.38
C ILE A 138 1.38 5.51 13.68
N ILE A 139 0.83 4.85 12.68
CA ILE A 139 -0.38 5.30 11.97
C ILE A 139 -1.53 5.43 12.97
N GLN A 140 -1.77 4.43 13.82
CA GLN A 140 -2.83 4.47 14.83
C GLN A 140 -2.64 5.62 15.84
N GLU A 141 -1.41 5.83 16.31
CA GLU A 141 -1.13 6.92 17.27
C GLU A 141 -1.39 8.29 16.64
N VAL A 142 -0.96 8.50 15.40
CA VAL A 142 -1.22 9.74 14.64
C VAL A 142 -2.71 9.93 14.41
N GLU A 143 -3.45 8.89 14.05
CA GLU A 143 -4.90 8.96 13.87
C GLU A 143 -5.62 9.29 15.18
N LYS A 144 -5.25 8.68 16.29
CA LYS A 144 -5.80 9.01 17.62
C LYS A 144 -5.59 10.48 17.98
N LEU A 145 -4.37 11.00 17.76
CA LEU A 145 -4.04 12.41 17.99
C LEU A 145 -4.85 13.32 17.08
N THR A 146 -4.94 13.02 15.82
CA THR A 146 -5.68 13.78 14.81
C THR A 146 -7.17 13.78 15.13
N HIS A 147 -7.75 12.61 15.43
CA HIS A 147 -9.15 12.47 15.84
C HIS A 147 -9.44 13.25 17.14
N GLY A 148 -8.55 13.16 18.13
CA GLY A 148 -8.67 13.94 19.37
C GLY A 148 -8.73 15.45 19.11
N ARG A 149 -7.94 15.95 18.17
CA ARG A 149 -7.99 17.37 17.74
C ARG A 149 -9.26 17.73 16.96
N LEU A 150 -9.76 16.83 16.15
CA LEU A 150 -11.04 17.03 15.47
C LEU A 150 -12.22 17.12 16.44
N SER A 151 -12.20 16.33 17.52
CA SER A 151 -13.24 16.25 18.53
C SER A 151 -13.23 17.43 19.52
N LEU A 152 -12.08 18.10 19.70
CA LEU A 152 -12.01 19.32 20.49
C LEU A 152 -12.71 20.45 19.73
N GLY A 153 -13.73 21.05 20.33
CA GLY A 153 -14.45 22.20 19.77
C GLY A 153 -13.53 23.35 19.31
N PRO A 154 -14.10 24.43 18.73
CA PRO A 154 -13.34 25.58 18.25
C PRO A 154 -12.48 26.21 19.34
#